data_88e7db2cbee970aa76c7e970212de534
#
_entry.id   88e7db2cbee970aa76c7e970212de534
#
_cell.length_a   1.000
_cell.length_b   1.000
_cell.length_c   1.000
_cell.angle_alpha   90.00
_cell.angle_beta   90.00
_cell.angle_gamma   90.00
#
_symmetry.space_group_name_H-M   'P 1'
#
loop_
_entity.id
_entity.type
_entity.pdbx_description
1 polymer ?
#
loop_
_entity_poly.entity_id
_entity_poly.type
_entity_poly.pdbx_seq_one_letter_code
_entity_poly.pdbx_strand_id
1 'polypeptide(L)'
;MNYAHAYYAAGFDKGGNTNYYNTITKAFIDGRQIITDAKGEKLSDAQRRGVKRHARTICSTWEKVIAEAVFKYAGSVYSNIEAVKATMGGNMWKVKGSAEKTEHQAALRKYAKYWGELAGFSLSLHASGVNLGEIGVKMDRLVGMGPVMPDGTQVNGMSNGAYTVGSGKSM
;
A
#
# COMPACT_ATOMS: atom_id res chain seq x y z
N MET A 1 -8.22 -16.56 -7.31
CA MET A 1 -8.21 -15.11 -6.96
C MET A 1 -7.59 -14.96 -5.59
N ASN A 2 -6.66 -14.04 -5.39
CA ASN A 2 -6.02 -13.82 -4.10
C ASN A 2 -7.00 -13.09 -3.17
N TYR A 3 -7.03 -13.49 -1.87
CA TYR A 3 -7.86 -12.86 -0.83
C TYR A 3 -7.64 -11.33 -0.75
N ALA A 4 -6.40 -10.86 -0.83
CA ALA A 4 -6.09 -9.44 -0.79
C ALA A 4 -6.78 -8.65 -1.92
N HIS A 5 -6.81 -9.18 -3.14
CA HIS A 5 -7.52 -8.57 -4.26
C HIS A 5 -9.03 -8.45 -3.99
N ALA A 6 -9.67 -9.51 -3.54
CA ALA A 6 -11.10 -9.48 -3.22
C ALA A 6 -11.41 -8.48 -2.09
N TYR A 7 -10.56 -8.45 -1.05
CA TYR A 7 -10.74 -7.57 0.10
C TYR A 7 -10.60 -6.08 -0.26
N TYR A 8 -9.50 -5.70 -0.93
CA TYR A 8 -9.23 -4.28 -1.22
C TYR A 8 -10.09 -3.77 -2.37
N ALA A 9 -10.21 -4.49 -3.49
CA ALA A 9 -11.01 -4.08 -4.63
C ALA A 9 -12.49 -3.93 -4.24
N ALA A 10 -13.07 -4.95 -3.60
CA ALA A 10 -14.46 -4.89 -3.13
C ALA A 10 -14.64 -3.84 -2.02
N GLY A 11 -13.61 -3.59 -1.20
CA GLY A 11 -13.65 -2.58 -0.17
C GLY A 11 -13.75 -1.16 -0.72
N PHE A 12 -13.00 -0.85 -1.79
CA PHE A 12 -13.09 0.45 -2.46
C PHE A 12 -14.39 0.61 -3.26
N ASP A 13 -14.88 -0.47 -3.88
CA ASP A 13 -16.12 -0.45 -4.65
C ASP A 13 -17.37 -0.17 -3.79
N LYS A 14 -17.32 -0.41 -2.48
CA LYS A 14 -18.44 -0.09 -1.56
C LYS A 14 -18.82 1.39 -1.56
N GLY A 15 -17.91 2.27 -1.92
CA GLY A 15 -18.18 3.70 -2.06
C GLY A 15 -18.99 4.07 -3.31
N GLY A 16 -19.21 3.15 -4.22
CA GLY A 16 -20.00 3.34 -5.45
C GLY A 16 -19.29 4.12 -6.57
N ASN A 17 -18.06 4.59 -6.32
CA ASN A 17 -17.29 5.39 -7.29
C ASN A 17 -16.34 4.55 -8.16
N THR A 18 -16.13 3.29 -7.82
CA THR A 18 -15.25 2.36 -8.52
C THR A 18 -15.93 1.03 -8.77
N ASN A 19 -15.39 0.24 -9.68
CA ASN A 19 -15.87 -1.10 -10.01
C ASN A 19 -14.68 -2.05 -10.25
N TYR A 20 -13.71 -2.01 -9.36
CA TYR A 20 -12.46 -2.74 -9.50
C TYR A 20 -12.65 -4.25 -9.41
N TYR A 21 -13.40 -4.70 -8.41
CA TYR A 21 -13.63 -6.13 -8.17
C TYR A 21 -14.29 -6.82 -9.36
N ASN A 22 -15.39 -6.26 -9.85
CA ASN A 22 -16.11 -6.85 -11.00
C ASN A 22 -15.29 -6.76 -12.29
N THR A 23 -14.56 -5.64 -12.50
CA THR A 23 -13.69 -5.47 -13.67
C THR A 23 -12.60 -6.54 -13.72
N ILE A 24 -11.91 -6.79 -12.62
CA ILE A 24 -10.86 -7.80 -12.53
C ILE A 24 -11.48 -9.20 -12.66
N THR A 25 -12.56 -9.49 -11.93
CA THR A 25 -13.23 -10.79 -11.94
C THR A 25 -13.72 -11.13 -13.35
N LYS A 26 -14.40 -10.20 -14.03
CA LYS A 26 -14.85 -10.39 -15.40
C LYS A 26 -13.68 -10.65 -16.36
N ALA A 27 -12.60 -9.90 -16.24
CA ALA A 27 -11.43 -10.09 -17.10
C ALA A 27 -10.78 -11.46 -16.88
N PHE A 28 -10.73 -11.98 -15.65
CA PHE A 28 -10.30 -13.35 -15.38
C PHE A 28 -11.21 -14.40 -16.02
N ILE A 29 -12.53 -14.26 -15.90
CA ILE A 29 -13.51 -15.17 -16.45
C ILE A 29 -13.41 -15.18 -17.99
N ASP A 30 -13.44 -14.02 -18.60
CA ASP A 30 -13.41 -13.88 -20.07
C ASP A 30 -12.08 -14.40 -20.65
N GLY A 31 -10.94 -14.07 -20.00
CA GLY A 31 -9.62 -14.55 -20.41
C GLY A 31 -9.49 -16.08 -20.28
N ARG A 32 -10.00 -16.66 -19.20
CA ARG A 32 -10.04 -18.11 -19.00
C ARG A 32 -10.92 -18.78 -20.05
N GLN A 33 -12.07 -18.20 -20.40
CA GLN A 33 -12.99 -18.76 -21.41
C GLN A 33 -12.28 -18.94 -22.75
N ILE A 34 -11.51 -17.93 -23.21
CA ILE A 34 -10.72 -18.03 -24.45
C ILE A 34 -9.78 -19.25 -24.43
N ILE A 35 -9.13 -19.50 -23.29
CA ILE A 35 -8.19 -20.63 -23.14
C ILE A 35 -8.95 -21.96 -23.13
N THR A 36 -10.09 -22.01 -22.44
CA THR A 36 -10.96 -23.18 -22.35
C THR A 36 -11.52 -23.57 -23.73
N ASP A 37 -11.95 -22.58 -24.51
CA ASP A 37 -12.53 -22.78 -25.85
C ASP A 37 -11.48 -23.32 -26.85
N ALA A 38 -10.20 -23.10 -26.60
CA ALA A 38 -9.12 -23.65 -27.42
C ALA A 38 -8.92 -25.16 -27.20
N LYS A 39 -9.54 -25.78 -26.19
CA LYS A 39 -9.54 -27.25 -25.94
C LYS A 39 -8.15 -27.89 -25.97
N GLY A 40 -7.11 -27.17 -25.48
CA GLY A 40 -5.72 -27.63 -25.49
C GLY A 40 -4.96 -27.36 -26.80
N GLU A 41 -5.63 -26.85 -27.81
CA GLU A 41 -4.99 -26.45 -29.07
C GLU A 41 -4.20 -25.15 -28.92
N LYS A 42 -3.27 -24.93 -29.87
CA LYS A 42 -2.51 -23.69 -29.93
C LYS A 42 -3.46 -22.50 -30.19
N LEU A 43 -3.40 -21.49 -29.32
CA LEU A 43 -4.19 -20.28 -29.47
C LEU A 43 -3.91 -19.58 -30.81
N SER A 44 -4.95 -19.22 -31.53
CA SER A 44 -4.87 -18.33 -32.69
C SER A 44 -4.36 -16.94 -32.30
N ASP A 45 -3.95 -16.14 -33.26
CA ASP A 45 -3.48 -14.77 -33.03
C ASP A 45 -4.56 -13.88 -32.41
N ALA A 46 -5.82 -14.07 -32.81
CA ALA A 46 -6.95 -13.36 -32.24
C ALA A 46 -7.16 -13.74 -30.77
N GLN A 47 -7.10 -15.01 -30.45
CA GLN A 47 -7.23 -15.52 -29.07
C GLN A 47 -6.07 -15.03 -28.20
N ARG A 48 -4.83 -15.06 -28.68
CA ARG A 48 -3.67 -14.50 -27.96
C ARG A 48 -3.82 -13.01 -27.68
N ARG A 49 -4.30 -12.23 -28.64
CA ARG A 49 -4.61 -10.80 -28.41
C ARG A 49 -5.72 -10.62 -27.39
N GLY A 50 -6.74 -11.46 -27.41
CA GLY A 50 -7.82 -11.47 -26.41
C GLY A 50 -7.29 -11.70 -24.99
N VAL A 51 -6.53 -12.77 -24.78
CA VAL A 51 -5.92 -13.09 -23.48
C VAL A 51 -5.02 -11.96 -22.99
N LYS A 52 -4.15 -11.41 -23.86
CA LYS A 52 -3.29 -10.27 -23.52
C LYS A 52 -4.09 -9.02 -23.12
N ARG A 53 -5.22 -8.75 -23.77
CA ARG A 53 -6.09 -7.63 -23.40
C ARG A 53 -6.66 -7.82 -22.00
N HIS A 54 -7.19 -9.01 -21.68
CA HIS A 54 -7.71 -9.31 -20.36
C HIS A 54 -6.62 -9.25 -19.28
N ALA A 55 -5.43 -9.78 -19.54
CA ALA A 55 -4.28 -9.67 -18.63
C ALA A 55 -3.93 -8.19 -18.35
N ARG A 56 -3.88 -7.34 -19.37
CA ARG A 56 -3.64 -5.89 -19.18
C ARG A 56 -4.74 -5.24 -18.34
N THR A 57 -6.01 -5.58 -18.58
CA THR A 57 -7.13 -5.08 -17.77
C THR A 57 -6.96 -5.46 -16.30
N ILE A 58 -6.57 -6.70 -16.00
CA ILE A 58 -6.32 -7.17 -14.64
C ILE A 58 -5.18 -6.36 -14.01
N CYS A 59 -4.03 -6.29 -14.68
CA CYS A 59 -2.85 -5.58 -14.16
C CYS A 59 -3.15 -4.10 -13.92
N SER A 60 -3.66 -3.38 -14.92
CA SER A 60 -3.92 -1.95 -14.80
C SER A 60 -5.01 -1.61 -13.78
N THR A 61 -5.99 -2.48 -13.60
CA THR A 61 -7.00 -2.28 -12.56
C THR A 61 -6.44 -2.57 -11.18
N TRP A 62 -5.58 -3.59 -11.06
CA TRP A 62 -4.92 -3.92 -9.80
C TRP A 62 -3.97 -2.81 -9.35
N GLU A 63 -3.23 -2.20 -10.27
CA GLU A 63 -2.39 -1.03 -10.01
C GLU A 63 -3.19 0.14 -9.41
N LYS A 64 -4.40 0.38 -9.92
CA LYS A 64 -5.31 1.38 -9.34
C LYS A 64 -5.73 1.03 -7.92
N VAL A 65 -6.06 -0.23 -7.66
CA VAL A 65 -6.38 -0.70 -6.29
C VAL A 65 -5.21 -0.48 -5.33
N ILE A 66 -3.98 -0.75 -5.77
CA ILE A 66 -2.77 -0.49 -4.97
C ILE A 66 -2.60 1.00 -4.72
N ALA A 67 -2.77 1.85 -5.73
CA ALA A 67 -2.67 3.30 -5.60
C ALA A 67 -3.71 3.87 -4.61
N GLU A 68 -4.95 3.40 -4.66
CA GLU A 68 -5.99 3.75 -3.68
C GLU A 68 -5.59 3.32 -2.25
N ALA A 69 -4.96 2.15 -2.11
CA ALA A 69 -4.47 1.69 -0.82
C ALA A 69 -3.35 2.58 -0.29
N VAL A 70 -2.40 3.00 -1.15
CA VAL A 70 -1.35 3.97 -0.78
C VAL A 70 -1.97 5.26 -0.25
N PHE A 71 -2.92 5.82 -0.97
CA PHE A 71 -3.60 7.05 -0.56
C PHE A 71 -4.34 6.89 0.78
N LYS A 72 -5.11 5.82 0.93
CA LYS A 72 -5.81 5.49 2.17
C LYS A 72 -4.87 5.39 3.37
N TYR A 73 -3.75 4.66 3.20
CA TYR A 73 -2.81 4.45 4.29
C TYR A 73 -1.95 5.67 4.59
N ALA A 74 -1.69 6.55 3.63
CA ALA A 74 -1.08 7.85 3.89
C ALA A 74 -1.95 8.69 4.83
N GLY A 75 -3.26 8.77 4.59
CA GLY A 75 -4.21 9.40 5.51
C GLY A 75 -4.27 8.73 6.89
N SER A 76 -4.19 7.40 6.93
CA SER A 76 -4.16 6.65 8.20
C SER A 76 -2.88 6.91 8.98
N VAL A 77 -1.73 6.98 8.34
CA VAL A 77 -0.44 7.34 8.96
C VAL A 77 -0.52 8.74 9.56
N TYR A 78 -1.00 9.72 8.79
CA TYR A 78 -1.17 11.09 9.27
C TYR A 78 -2.07 11.17 10.53
N SER A 79 -3.24 10.56 10.47
CA SER A 79 -4.17 10.57 11.62
C SER A 79 -3.60 9.86 12.86
N ASN A 80 -2.78 8.83 12.68
CA ASN A 80 -2.21 8.10 13.80
C ASN A 80 -0.96 8.77 14.38
N ILE A 81 -0.19 9.54 13.61
CA ILE A 81 0.89 10.35 14.18
C ILE A 81 0.32 11.48 15.06
N GLU A 82 -0.81 12.08 14.66
CA GLU A 82 -1.51 13.07 15.49
C GLU A 82 -2.04 12.42 16.80
N ALA A 83 -2.55 11.19 16.74
CA ALA A 83 -2.94 10.45 17.93
C ALA A 83 -1.74 10.15 18.85
N VAL A 84 -0.58 9.81 18.31
CA VAL A 84 0.65 9.64 19.08
C VAL A 84 1.04 10.94 19.77
N LYS A 85 1.04 12.07 19.05
CA LYS A 85 1.32 13.40 19.62
C LYS A 85 0.38 13.74 20.76
N ALA A 86 -0.92 13.46 20.63
CA ALA A 86 -1.93 13.71 21.66
C ALA A 86 -1.64 12.95 22.97
N THR A 87 -1.12 11.73 22.89
CA THR A 87 -0.75 10.94 24.07
C THR A 87 0.54 11.41 24.77
N MET A 88 1.27 12.35 24.19
CA MET A 88 2.56 12.84 24.70
C MET A 88 2.43 14.11 25.54
N GLY A 89 1.25 14.72 25.62
CA GLY A 89 0.99 15.87 26.48
C GLY A 89 1.91 17.08 26.25
N GLY A 90 2.33 17.33 25.02
CA GLY A 90 3.24 18.43 24.64
C GLY A 90 4.68 18.26 25.10
N ASN A 91 5.03 17.17 25.79
CA ASN A 91 6.40 16.89 26.24
C ASN A 91 6.80 15.48 25.79
N MET A 92 7.51 15.41 24.69
CA MET A 92 7.85 14.21 23.90
C MET A 92 8.43 13.02 24.70
N TRP A 93 8.80 13.20 25.94
CA TRP A 93 9.57 12.20 26.71
C TRP A 93 9.02 11.93 28.12
N LYS A 94 7.92 12.55 28.52
CA LYS A 94 7.36 12.38 29.88
C LYS A 94 5.96 11.80 29.86
N VAL A 95 5.83 10.55 29.38
CA VAL A 95 4.64 9.75 29.67
C VAL A 95 4.64 9.42 31.16
N LYS A 96 3.78 10.08 31.94
CA LYS A 96 3.65 9.89 33.38
C LYS A 96 2.61 8.81 33.64
N GLY A 97 2.96 7.80 34.41
CA GLY A 97 2.02 6.79 34.87
C GLY A 97 1.90 5.54 33.97
N SER A 98 1.37 4.45 34.53
CA SER A 98 1.25 3.17 33.83
C SER A 98 0.13 3.14 32.77
N ALA A 99 -0.99 3.81 33.03
CA ALA A 99 -2.12 3.89 32.11
C ALA A 99 -1.78 4.73 30.86
N GLU A 100 -1.25 5.93 31.05
CA GLU A 100 -0.79 6.81 29.97
C GLU A 100 0.30 6.15 29.12
N LYS A 101 1.22 5.42 29.75
CA LYS A 101 2.25 4.65 29.06
C LYS A 101 1.64 3.55 28.18
N THR A 102 0.60 2.88 28.65
CA THR A 102 -0.10 1.83 27.87
C THR A 102 -0.81 2.43 26.67
N GLU A 103 -1.51 3.55 26.85
CA GLU A 103 -2.19 4.27 25.78
C GLU A 103 -1.20 4.76 24.70
N HIS A 104 -0.12 5.39 25.13
CA HIS A 104 0.95 5.83 24.21
C HIS A 104 1.54 4.68 23.41
N GLN A 105 1.84 3.54 24.06
CA GLN A 105 2.35 2.36 23.37
C GLN A 105 1.34 1.78 22.37
N ALA A 106 0.04 1.83 22.69
CA ALA A 106 -1.01 1.41 21.76
C ALA A 106 -1.08 2.32 20.52
N ALA A 107 -0.99 3.65 20.73
CA ALA A 107 -0.96 4.62 19.65
C ALA A 107 0.27 4.42 18.74
N LEU A 108 1.46 4.24 19.33
CA LEU A 108 2.69 3.95 18.56
C LEU A 108 2.60 2.66 17.76
N ARG A 109 2.06 1.57 18.33
CA ARG A 109 1.88 0.32 17.58
C ARG A 109 0.93 0.49 16.41
N LYS A 110 -0.14 1.25 16.60
CA LYS A 110 -1.12 1.53 15.54
C LYS A 110 -0.51 2.38 14.43
N TYR A 111 0.25 3.40 14.79
CA TYR A 111 1.01 4.22 13.84
C TYR A 111 2.00 3.38 13.02
N ALA A 112 2.85 2.58 13.69
CA ALA A 112 3.81 1.72 13.03
C ALA A 112 3.15 0.70 12.09
N LYS A 113 1.99 0.14 12.49
CA LYS A 113 1.19 -0.74 11.63
C LYS A 113 0.79 -0.05 10.34
N TYR A 114 0.18 1.12 10.41
CA TYR A 114 -0.30 1.82 9.22
C TYR A 114 0.84 2.34 8.34
N TRP A 115 1.97 2.70 8.96
CA TRP A 115 3.17 3.00 8.20
C TRP A 115 3.66 1.77 7.43
N GLY A 116 3.71 0.61 8.04
CA GLY A 116 4.08 -0.66 7.38
C GLY A 116 3.17 -1.02 6.21
N GLU A 117 1.86 -0.81 6.35
CA GLU A 117 0.89 -0.98 5.26
C GLU A 117 1.16 0.00 4.11
N LEU A 118 1.41 1.29 4.43
CA LEU A 118 1.77 2.31 3.44
C LEU A 118 3.04 1.93 2.70
N ALA A 119 4.09 1.55 3.42
CA ALA A 119 5.37 1.16 2.84
C ALA A 119 5.24 -0.08 1.93
N GLY A 120 4.49 -1.09 2.37
CA GLY A 120 4.24 -2.30 1.58
C GLY A 120 3.49 -2.01 0.27
N PHE A 121 2.45 -1.19 0.31
CA PHE A 121 1.71 -0.81 -0.90
C PHE A 121 2.52 0.11 -1.81
N SER A 122 3.30 1.05 -1.28
CA SER A 122 4.21 1.89 -2.06
C SER A 122 5.24 1.05 -2.81
N LEU A 123 5.87 0.11 -2.13
CA LEU A 123 6.81 -0.82 -2.74
C LEU A 123 6.14 -1.70 -3.81
N SER A 124 4.92 -2.17 -3.55
CA SER A 124 4.16 -2.98 -4.52
C SER A 124 3.81 -2.19 -5.78
N LEU A 125 3.53 -0.89 -5.65
CA LEU A 125 3.25 -0.01 -6.79
C LEU A 125 4.51 0.19 -7.66
N HIS A 126 5.68 0.36 -7.04
CA HIS A 126 6.96 0.39 -7.76
C HIS A 126 7.26 -0.94 -8.47
N ALA A 127 7.04 -2.06 -7.80
CA ALA A 127 7.30 -3.39 -8.34
C ALA A 127 6.34 -3.79 -9.49
N SER A 128 5.20 -3.11 -9.64
CA SER A 128 4.23 -3.39 -10.72
C SER A 128 4.72 -2.99 -12.11
N GLY A 129 5.82 -2.24 -12.19
CA GLY A 129 6.38 -1.74 -13.45
C GLY A 129 5.72 -0.44 -13.94
N VAL A 130 4.86 0.17 -13.16
CA VAL A 130 4.31 1.51 -13.45
C VAL A 130 5.43 2.54 -13.36
N ASN A 131 5.56 3.35 -14.41
CA ASN A 131 6.47 4.49 -14.36
C ASN A 131 5.85 5.62 -13.53
N LEU A 132 6.23 5.70 -12.27
CA LEU A 132 5.75 6.73 -11.34
C LEU A 132 6.50 8.06 -11.48
N GLY A 133 7.61 8.11 -12.22
CA GLY A 133 8.41 9.31 -12.43
C GLY A 133 8.78 10.02 -11.12
N GLU A 134 8.62 11.34 -11.08
CA GLU A 134 8.92 12.16 -9.89
C GLU A 134 8.05 11.83 -8.69
N ILE A 135 6.81 11.35 -8.91
CA ILE A 135 5.90 10.95 -7.82
C ILE A 135 6.50 9.77 -7.08
N GLY A 136 7.06 8.79 -7.78
CA GLY A 136 7.73 7.66 -7.15
C GLY A 136 8.91 8.09 -6.27
N VAL A 137 9.76 8.99 -6.78
CA VAL A 137 10.88 9.53 -6.00
C VAL A 137 10.41 10.26 -4.75
N LYS A 138 9.30 11.03 -4.84
CA LYS A 138 8.72 11.70 -3.67
C LYS A 138 8.15 10.70 -2.67
N MET A 139 7.47 9.66 -3.15
CA MET A 139 6.95 8.60 -2.29
C MET A 139 8.08 7.91 -1.52
N ASP A 140 9.15 7.51 -2.19
CA ASP A 140 10.30 6.85 -1.55
C ASP A 140 10.94 7.72 -0.47
N ARG A 141 11.04 9.03 -0.75
CA ARG A 141 11.58 9.98 0.23
C ARG A 141 10.70 10.13 1.46
N LEU A 142 9.39 10.15 1.30
CA LEU A 142 8.42 10.36 2.39
C LEU A 142 8.21 9.10 3.20
N VAL A 143 8.08 7.96 2.53
CA VAL A 143 7.88 6.67 3.21
C VAL A 143 9.14 6.24 3.94
N GLY A 144 10.31 6.35 3.29
CA GLY A 144 11.58 5.92 3.88
C GLY A 144 11.63 4.42 4.19
N MET A 145 12.57 4.01 5.01
CA MET A 145 12.75 2.60 5.43
C MET A 145 12.17 2.29 6.81
N GLY A 146 11.65 3.28 7.50
CA GLY A 146 11.03 3.15 8.82
C GLY A 146 10.10 4.32 9.10
N PRO A 147 9.18 4.19 10.07
CA PRO A 147 8.31 5.30 10.47
C PRO A 147 9.14 6.46 11.04
N VAL A 148 8.65 7.68 10.84
CA VAL A 148 9.19 8.83 11.56
C VAL A 148 8.82 8.68 13.03
N MET A 149 9.83 8.66 13.89
CA MET A 149 9.64 8.51 15.33
C MET A 149 9.22 9.84 15.97
N PRO A 150 8.60 9.81 17.16
CA PRO A 150 8.17 11.03 17.84
C PRO A 150 9.29 12.06 18.12
N ASP A 151 10.53 11.61 18.18
CA ASP A 151 11.71 12.48 18.33
C ASP A 151 12.18 13.11 17.00
N GLY A 152 11.43 12.90 15.93
CA GLY A 152 11.77 13.37 14.60
C GLY A 152 12.85 12.55 13.91
N THR A 153 13.26 11.43 14.46
CA THR A 153 14.19 10.50 13.80
C THR A 153 13.46 9.52 12.88
N GLN A 154 14.17 8.99 11.90
CA GLN A 154 13.68 7.97 10.98
C GLN A 154 14.81 7.02 10.58
N VAL A 155 14.48 5.73 10.41
CA VAL A 155 15.40 4.78 9.78
C VAL A 155 15.51 5.12 8.30
N ASN A 156 16.70 5.52 7.86
CA ASN A 156 16.95 5.99 6.49
C ASN A 156 17.68 4.96 5.61
N GLY A 157 18.14 3.86 6.19
CA GLY A 157 18.86 2.85 5.46
C GLY A 157 19.52 1.81 6.36
N MET A 158 20.43 1.06 5.77
CA MET A 158 21.32 0.11 6.47
C MET A 158 22.76 0.34 6.01
N SER A 159 23.69 0.26 6.95
CA SER A 159 25.11 0.28 6.67
C SER A 159 25.82 -0.76 7.55
N ASN A 160 26.64 -1.60 6.95
CA ASN A 160 27.38 -2.68 7.64
C ASN A 160 26.49 -3.57 8.53
N GLY A 161 25.28 -3.89 8.07
CA GLY A 161 24.32 -4.72 8.80
C GLY A 161 23.57 -4.03 9.94
N ALA A 162 23.79 -2.74 10.17
CA ALA A 162 23.08 -1.94 11.16
C ALA A 162 22.17 -0.90 10.50
N TYR A 163 21.02 -0.61 11.11
CA TYR A 163 20.15 0.47 10.67
C TYR A 163 20.80 1.83 10.88
N THR A 164 20.74 2.68 9.87
CA THR A 164 21.13 4.09 9.97
C THR A 164 19.90 4.93 10.29
N VAL A 165 20.06 5.80 11.27
CA VAL A 165 18.99 6.71 11.74
C VAL A 165 19.43 8.14 11.47
N GLY A 166 18.51 8.94 10.95
CA GLY A 166 18.71 10.36 10.68
C GLY A 166 17.45 11.16 10.97
N SER A 167 17.48 12.45 10.64
CA SER A 167 16.29 13.30 10.77
C SER A 167 15.17 12.76 9.88
N GLY A 168 13.98 12.64 10.44
CA GLY A 168 12.78 12.28 9.70
C GLY A 168 12.45 13.30 8.63
N LYS A 169 11.84 12.84 7.54
CA LYS A 169 11.34 13.72 6.49
C LYS A 169 10.03 14.34 6.98
N SER A 170 9.91 15.66 6.90
CA SER A 170 8.62 16.30 7.10
C SER A 170 7.67 15.90 5.95
N MET A 171 6.49 15.41 6.30
CA MET A 171 5.40 15.25 5.35
C MET A 171 4.69 16.58 5.11
#